data_0d38e0ab0b48274793497c9a8a92c77f
#
_entry.id   0d38e0ab0b48274793497c9a8a92c77f
#
_cell.length_a   1.000
_cell.length_b   1.000
_cell.length_c   1.000
_cell.angle_alpha   90.00
_cell.angle_beta   90.00
_cell.angle_gamma   90.00
#
_symmetry.space_group_name_H-M   'P 1'
#
loop_
_entity.id
_entity.type
_entity.pdbx_description
1 polymer ?
#
loop_
_entity_poly.entity_id
_entity_poly.type
_entity_poly.pdbx_seq_one_letter_code
_entity_poly.pdbx_strand_id
1 'polypeptide(L)'
;MNAKYKYGRRGDLNYRQVNKYSIVTRLTYKSNSFLFTGDAQKETIEQLVKKGYNLQAQVLKVPHHGMQDILKNTKKARSDHRYLFQRVKAKIAVISNGYKNSYKAPHKKTLNELKTANVYDTGSRGTIVITSDGKRLSVKVQKGKGPSYKRTKK
;
A
#
# COMPACT_ATOMS: atom_id res chain seq x y z
N MET A 1 1.49 -11.92 -16.71
CA MET A 1 2.40 -11.01 -17.48
C MET A 1 3.83 -11.30 -17.06
N ASN A 2 4.67 -11.80 -17.98
CA ASN A 2 6.05 -12.17 -17.67
C ASN A 2 6.91 -10.90 -17.61
N ALA A 3 7.21 -10.43 -16.41
CA ALA A 3 8.38 -9.60 -16.23
C ALA A 3 9.60 -10.46 -16.62
N LYS A 4 10.39 -10.04 -17.60
CA LYS A 4 11.66 -10.70 -17.91
C LYS A 4 12.60 -10.48 -16.72
N TYR A 5 12.63 -11.45 -15.83
CA TYR A 5 13.60 -11.49 -14.73
C TYR A 5 14.96 -11.85 -15.35
N LYS A 6 15.88 -10.91 -15.44
CA LYS A 6 17.29 -11.25 -15.52
C LYS A 6 17.71 -11.65 -14.11
N TYR A 7 17.75 -12.96 -13.85
CA TYR A 7 18.46 -13.47 -12.68
C TYR A 7 19.93 -13.16 -12.86
N GLY A 8 20.44 -12.14 -12.16
CA GLY A 8 21.85 -12.02 -11.91
C GLY A 8 22.34 -13.24 -11.11
N ARG A 9 23.64 -13.54 -11.14
CA ARG A 9 24.23 -14.63 -10.35
C ARG A 9 23.88 -14.44 -8.88
N ARG A 10 23.72 -15.55 -8.14
CA ARG A 10 23.48 -15.56 -6.69
C ARG A 10 24.55 -14.69 -6.03
N GLY A 11 24.19 -13.51 -5.54
CA GLY A 11 25.11 -12.50 -4.99
C GLY A 11 24.88 -11.07 -5.53
N ASP A 12 24.33 -10.91 -6.74
CA ASP A 12 24.24 -9.60 -7.40
C ASP A 12 22.97 -8.81 -7.03
N LEU A 13 22.00 -9.40 -6.34
CA LEU A 13 20.79 -8.70 -5.92
C LEU A 13 20.94 -8.21 -4.49
N ASN A 14 21.29 -6.93 -4.37
CA ASN A 14 21.09 -6.22 -3.11
C ASN A 14 19.60 -6.35 -2.70
N TYR A 15 19.33 -6.74 -1.43
CA TYR A 15 17.96 -6.87 -0.89
C TYR A 15 17.08 -5.64 -1.19
N ARG A 16 17.65 -4.43 -1.33
CA ARG A 16 16.94 -3.21 -1.76
C ARG A 16 16.41 -3.30 -3.19
N GLN A 17 16.95 -4.18 -4.03
CA GLN A 17 16.50 -4.36 -5.40
C GLN A 17 15.37 -5.38 -5.51
N VAL A 18 15.29 -6.32 -4.57
CA VAL A 18 14.28 -7.39 -4.57
C VAL A 18 12.87 -6.82 -4.42
N ASN A 19 12.68 -5.83 -3.60
CA ASN A 19 11.38 -5.20 -3.36
C ASN A 19 10.77 -4.55 -4.62
N LYS A 20 11.60 -4.18 -5.61
CA LYS A 20 11.11 -3.68 -6.91
C LYS A 20 10.36 -4.74 -7.72
N TYR A 21 10.55 -6.00 -7.39
CA TYR A 21 9.90 -7.14 -8.04
C TYR A 21 8.71 -7.67 -7.25
N SER A 22 8.26 -6.95 -6.24
CA SER A 22 7.05 -7.32 -5.49
C SER A 22 5.86 -7.50 -6.41
N ILE A 23 5.14 -8.61 -6.23
CA ILE A 23 3.91 -8.88 -6.95
C ILE A 23 2.83 -7.93 -6.45
N VAL A 24 2.20 -7.22 -7.37
CA VAL A 24 1.02 -6.38 -7.07
C VAL A 24 -0.22 -7.07 -7.62
N THR A 25 -1.14 -7.40 -6.72
CA THR A 25 -2.36 -8.14 -7.06
C THR A 25 -3.59 -7.32 -6.73
N ARG A 26 -4.52 -7.23 -7.68
CA ARG A 26 -5.85 -6.68 -7.46
C ARG A 26 -6.87 -7.80 -7.44
N LEU A 27 -7.53 -7.97 -6.30
CA LEU A 27 -8.63 -8.90 -6.11
C LEU A 27 -9.96 -8.15 -6.22
N THR A 28 -10.92 -8.71 -6.93
CA THR A 28 -12.30 -8.20 -6.99
C THR A 28 -13.25 -9.29 -6.56
N TYR A 29 -14.13 -8.96 -5.63
CA TYR A 29 -15.22 -9.83 -5.22
C TYR A 29 -16.52 -9.03 -5.27
N LYS A 30 -17.34 -9.28 -6.29
CA LYS A 30 -18.56 -8.50 -6.58
C LYS A 30 -18.24 -6.99 -6.63
N SER A 31 -18.85 -6.19 -5.75
CA SER A 31 -18.64 -4.73 -5.69
C SER A 31 -17.39 -4.32 -4.90
N ASN A 32 -16.71 -5.25 -4.26
CA ASN A 32 -15.55 -4.94 -3.41
C ASN A 32 -14.23 -5.29 -4.11
N SER A 33 -13.23 -4.46 -3.90
CA SER A 33 -11.91 -4.62 -4.48
C SER A 33 -10.80 -4.34 -3.49
N PHE A 34 -9.73 -5.11 -3.61
CA PHE A 34 -8.56 -5.10 -2.74
C PHE A 34 -7.31 -4.97 -3.61
N LEU A 35 -6.37 -4.16 -3.19
CA LEU A 35 -5.05 -4.05 -3.82
C LEU A 35 -3.98 -4.46 -2.81
N PHE A 36 -3.28 -5.53 -3.12
CA PHE A 36 -2.14 -6.04 -2.37
C PHE A 36 -0.88 -5.65 -3.10
N THR A 37 0.04 -4.98 -2.44
CA THR A 37 1.20 -4.36 -3.08
C THR A 37 2.53 -4.91 -2.63
N GLY A 38 2.54 -5.89 -1.70
CA GLY A 38 3.78 -6.39 -1.11
C GLY A 38 4.65 -5.24 -0.62
N ASP A 39 5.92 -5.32 -0.92
CA ASP A 39 6.91 -4.28 -0.62
C ASP A 39 7.28 -3.45 -1.86
N ALA A 40 6.34 -3.33 -2.82
CA ALA A 40 6.52 -2.56 -4.03
C ALA A 40 7.02 -1.15 -3.70
N GLN A 41 8.11 -0.77 -4.35
CA GLN A 41 8.72 0.54 -4.21
C GLN A 41 8.28 1.48 -5.34
N LYS A 42 8.75 2.70 -5.28
CA LYS A 42 8.39 3.79 -6.19
C LYS A 42 8.50 3.38 -7.67
N GLU A 43 9.55 2.68 -8.08
CA GLU A 43 9.78 2.27 -9.47
C GLU A 43 8.70 1.31 -9.97
N THR A 44 8.30 0.34 -9.14
CA THR A 44 7.21 -0.59 -9.46
C THR A 44 5.89 0.15 -9.61
N ILE A 45 5.61 1.07 -8.70
CA ILE A 45 4.39 1.88 -8.70
C ILE A 45 4.33 2.77 -9.94
N GLU A 46 5.45 3.40 -10.31
CA GLU A 46 5.55 4.21 -11.53
C GLU A 46 5.29 3.38 -12.79
N GLN A 47 5.83 2.16 -12.86
CA GLN A 47 5.58 1.25 -13.99
C GLN A 47 4.10 0.86 -14.08
N LEU A 48 3.46 0.52 -12.96
CA LEU A 48 2.04 0.17 -12.93
C LEU A 48 1.16 1.33 -13.44
N VAL A 49 1.46 2.53 -12.98
CA VAL A 49 0.75 3.75 -13.40
C VAL A 49 1.00 4.05 -14.88
N LYS A 50 2.24 3.96 -15.35
CA LYS A 50 2.61 4.20 -16.76
C LYS A 50 1.94 3.20 -17.70
N LYS A 51 1.78 1.94 -17.28
CA LYS A 51 1.11 0.91 -18.06
C LYS A 51 -0.42 1.01 -18.04
N GLY A 52 -1.00 1.97 -17.31
CA GLY A 52 -2.43 2.21 -17.28
C GLY A 52 -3.25 1.15 -16.55
N TYR A 53 -2.64 0.33 -15.68
CA TYR A 53 -3.39 -0.66 -14.91
C TYR A 53 -4.44 -0.01 -14.01
N ASN A 54 -5.60 -0.65 -13.89
CA ASN A 54 -6.63 -0.24 -12.94
C ASN A 54 -6.17 -0.56 -11.52
N LEU A 55 -5.73 0.47 -10.79
CA LEU A 55 -5.28 0.37 -9.40
C LEU A 55 -6.37 0.73 -8.39
N GLN A 56 -7.56 1.15 -8.84
CA GLN A 56 -8.64 1.56 -7.95
C GLN A 56 -9.12 0.38 -7.09
N ALA A 57 -9.14 0.57 -5.77
CA ALA A 57 -9.59 -0.45 -4.81
C ALA A 57 -10.10 0.19 -3.52
N GLN A 58 -11.13 -0.41 -2.91
CA GLN A 58 -11.66 0.06 -1.62
C GLN A 58 -10.71 -0.23 -0.46
N VAL A 59 -9.96 -1.35 -0.56
CA VAL A 59 -8.99 -1.77 0.45
C VAL A 59 -7.61 -1.78 -0.17
N LEU A 60 -6.67 -1.13 0.49
CA LEU A 60 -5.26 -1.11 0.10
C LEU A 60 -4.40 -1.72 1.21
N LYS A 61 -3.64 -2.78 0.90
CA LYS A 61 -2.43 -3.10 1.68
C LYS A 61 -1.36 -2.10 1.27
N VAL A 62 -1.01 -1.21 2.18
CA VAL A 62 0.01 -0.16 1.92
C VAL A 62 1.35 -0.83 1.64
N PRO A 63 2.05 -0.45 0.55
CA PRO A 63 3.31 -1.06 0.20
C PRO A 63 4.40 -0.75 1.24
N HIS A 64 5.38 -1.64 1.29
CA HIS A 64 6.63 -1.50 2.04
C HIS A 64 6.44 -0.94 3.46
N HIS A 65 5.48 -1.54 4.20
CA HIS A 65 5.17 -1.21 5.60
C HIS A 65 4.86 0.28 5.87
N GLY A 66 4.52 1.04 4.84
CA GLY A 66 4.29 2.49 4.96
C GLY A 66 5.57 3.33 4.98
N MET A 67 6.68 2.79 4.48
CA MET A 67 7.93 3.53 4.30
C MET A 67 7.76 4.68 3.28
N GLN A 68 8.54 5.77 3.43
CA GLN A 68 8.42 6.93 2.53
C GLN A 68 9.07 6.74 1.15
N ASP A 69 9.88 5.70 0.97
CA ASP A 69 10.52 5.36 -0.30
C ASP A 69 9.54 4.92 -1.39
N ILE A 70 8.29 4.63 -1.01
CA ILE A 70 7.17 4.39 -1.92
C ILE A 70 6.63 5.69 -2.54
N LEU A 71 7.04 6.85 -2.03
CA LEU A 71 6.57 8.16 -2.49
C LEU A 71 7.52 8.73 -3.55
N LYS A 72 6.96 9.29 -4.60
CA LYS A 72 7.75 9.98 -5.62
C LYS A 72 8.36 11.27 -5.03
N ASN A 73 9.63 11.54 -5.35
CA ASN A 73 10.27 12.79 -4.97
C ASN A 73 9.63 13.96 -5.74
N THR A 74 8.95 14.85 -5.03
CA THR A 74 8.01 15.83 -5.59
C THR A 74 8.64 17.03 -6.28
N LYS A 75 9.96 17.23 -6.20
CA LYS A 75 10.60 18.44 -6.78
C LYS A 75 10.50 18.55 -8.31
N LYS A 76 10.19 17.48 -9.04
CA LYS A 76 10.07 17.46 -10.52
C LYS A 76 8.73 16.99 -11.07
N ALA A 77 7.75 16.60 -10.26
CA ALA A 77 6.55 15.92 -10.74
C ALA A 77 5.31 16.81 -10.68
N ARG A 78 5.16 17.71 -11.63
CA ARG A 78 3.87 18.33 -11.99
C ARG A 78 3.03 17.47 -12.96
N SER A 79 3.43 16.26 -13.28
CA SER A 79 2.70 15.37 -14.19
C SER A 79 1.81 14.37 -13.45
N ASP A 80 0.70 14.01 -14.09
CA ASP A 80 -0.45 13.22 -13.63
C ASP A 80 -0.19 11.83 -13.02
N HIS A 81 1.05 11.48 -12.78
CA HIS A 81 1.45 10.21 -12.17
C HIS A 81 1.53 10.28 -10.64
N ARG A 82 0.91 11.31 -10.07
CA ARG A 82 0.95 11.51 -8.63
C ARG A 82 0.20 10.40 -7.93
N TYR A 83 0.96 9.57 -7.29
CA TYR A 83 0.63 8.84 -6.09
C TYR A 83 -0.31 7.65 -6.27
N LEU A 84 0.24 6.48 -6.01
CA LEU A 84 -0.52 5.25 -5.83
C LEU A 84 -1.82 5.53 -5.06
N PHE A 85 -1.74 6.24 -3.93
CA PHE A 85 -2.88 6.50 -3.05
C PHE A 85 -4.02 7.28 -3.71
N GLN A 86 -3.69 8.27 -4.55
CA GLN A 86 -4.69 9.04 -5.31
C GLN A 86 -5.33 8.20 -6.42
N ARG A 87 -4.59 7.26 -6.99
CA ARG A 87 -5.12 6.33 -8.00
C ARG A 87 -5.95 5.22 -7.39
N VAL A 88 -5.51 4.70 -6.25
CA VAL A 88 -6.22 3.63 -5.55
C VAL A 88 -7.52 4.15 -4.94
N LYS A 89 -7.54 5.37 -4.40
CA LYS A 89 -8.69 5.99 -3.74
C LYS A 89 -9.29 5.10 -2.64
N ALA A 90 -8.43 4.44 -1.88
CA ALA A 90 -8.85 3.49 -0.87
C ALA A 90 -9.69 4.16 0.23
N LYS A 91 -10.74 3.47 0.67
CA LYS A 91 -11.52 3.84 1.88
C LYS A 91 -10.88 3.26 3.15
N ILE A 92 -10.23 2.11 3.00
CA ILE A 92 -9.53 1.37 4.06
C ILE A 92 -8.10 1.13 3.59
N ALA A 93 -7.12 1.50 4.41
CA ALA A 93 -5.72 1.22 4.16
C ALA A 93 -5.16 0.40 5.33
N VAL A 94 -4.44 -0.66 5.03
CA VAL A 94 -3.81 -1.53 6.03
C VAL A 94 -2.30 -1.44 5.91
N ILE A 95 -1.64 -1.17 7.02
CA ILE A 95 -0.19 -1.15 7.15
C ILE A 95 0.22 -2.34 8.02
N SER A 96 0.96 -3.29 7.45
CA SER A 96 1.62 -4.36 8.21
C SER A 96 2.94 -3.84 8.74
N ASN A 97 3.07 -3.64 10.03
CA ASN A 97 4.30 -3.19 10.67
C ASN A 97 4.39 -3.74 12.09
N GLY A 98 5.59 -3.76 12.65
CA GLY A 98 5.80 -4.09 14.07
C GLY A 98 5.54 -2.88 14.97
N TYR A 99 5.12 -3.14 16.19
CA TYR A 99 5.03 -2.11 17.23
C TYR A 99 6.43 -1.57 17.56
N LYS A 100 6.58 -0.23 17.58
CA LYS A 100 7.87 0.44 17.87
C LYS A 100 9.05 -0.11 17.02
N ASN A 101 8.80 -0.41 15.74
CA ASN A 101 9.82 -0.97 14.85
C ASN A 101 10.98 0.00 14.62
N SER A 102 12.19 -0.55 14.39
CA SER A 102 13.43 0.22 14.21
C SER A 102 13.40 1.16 13.00
N TYR A 103 12.58 0.85 11.99
CA TYR A 103 12.42 1.68 10.79
C TYR A 103 11.50 2.88 11.00
N LYS A 104 10.88 3.01 12.19
CA LYS A 104 9.88 4.05 12.52
C LYS A 104 8.73 4.10 11.49
N ALA A 105 8.41 2.96 10.89
CA ALA A 105 7.25 2.82 10.00
C ALA A 105 5.95 2.71 10.81
N PRO A 106 4.82 3.27 10.30
CA PRO A 106 4.69 4.02 9.06
C PRO A 106 5.24 5.45 9.16
N HIS A 107 5.82 5.95 8.09
CA HIS A 107 6.36 7.30 8.05
C HIS A 107 5.25 8.36 7.93
N LYS A 108 5.42 9.50 8.61
CA LYS A 108 4.45 10.61 8.61
C LYS A 108 4.07 11.08 7.20
N LYS A 109 5.03 11.12 6.26
CA LYS A 109 4.75 11.47 4.86
C LYS A 109 3.77 10.52 4.20
N THR A 110 3.92 9.21 4.43
CA THR A 110 3.00 8.19 3.91
C THR A 110 1.61 8.33 4.51
N LEU A 111 1.52 8.56 5.82
CA LEU A 111 0.24 8.79 6.50
C LEU A 111 -0.49 10.02 5.96
N ASN A 112 0.22 11.10 5.63
CA ASN A 112 -0.36 12.30 5.04
C ASN A 112 -1.00 12.04 3.67
N GLU A 113 -0.45 11.12 2.86
CA GLU A 113 -1.05 10.72 1.59
C GLU A 113 -2.30 9.83 1.79
N LEU A 114 -2.41 9.16 2.93
CA LEU A 114 -3.53 8.29 3.29
C LEU A 114 -4.64 9.00 4.08
N LYS A 115 -4.57 10.31 4.30
CA LYS A 115 -5.52 11.08 5.13
C LYS A 115 -6.99 10.96 4.72
N THR A 116 -7.29 10.55 3.49
CA THR A 116 -8.65 10.30 3.00
C THR A 116 -9.16 8.89 3.27
N ALA A 117 -8.32 8.00 3.80
CA ALA A 117 -8.65 6.63 4.17
C ALA A 117 -8.71 6.44 5.69
N ASN A 118 -9.46 5.45 6.14
CA ASN A 118 -9.31 4.89 7.49
C ASN A 118 -8.11 3.96 7.48
N VAL A 119 -7.05 4.31 8.21
CA VAL A 119 -5.81 3.55 8.23
C VAL A 119 -5.75 2.67 9.47
N TYR A 120 -5.46 1.39 9.27
CA TYR A 120 -5.26 0.39 10.31
C TYR A 120 -3.83 -0.12 10.22
N ASP A 121 -3.08 -0.07 11.32
CA ASP A 121 -1.75 -0.63 11.37
C ASP A 121 -1.66 -1.78 12.38
N THR A 122 -0.96 -2.85 12.03
CA THR A 122 -0.84 -4.04 12.87
C THR A 122 -0.04 -3.78 14.13
N GLY A 123 0.88 -2.82 14.12
CA GLY A 123 1.68 -2.46 15.29
C GLY A 123 0.82 -1.95 16.45
N SER A 124 -0.21 -1.14 16.16
CA SER A 124 -1.11 -0.60 17.19
C SER A 124 -2.38 -1.41 17.39
N ARG A 125 -2.85 -2.12 16.35
CA ARG A 125 -4.14 -2.82 16.35
C ARG A 125 -4.05 -4.33 16.47
N GLY A 126 -2.84 -4.91 16.37
CA GLY A 126 -2.64 -6.36 16.31
C GLY A 126 -3.23 -6.95 15.04
N THR A 127 -3.91 -8.09 15.14
CA THR A 127 -4.56 -8.71 13.99
C THR A 127 -5.70 -7.82 13.46
N ILE A 128 -5.74 -7.64 12.16
CA ILE A 128 -6.77 -6.89 11.44
C ILE A 128 -7.46 -7.84 10.48
N VAL A 129 -8.76 -8.05 10.69
CA VAL A 129 -9.60 -8.90 9.84
C VAL A 129 -10.55 -8.02 9.05
N ILE A 130 -10.51 -8.13 7.73
CA ILE A 130 -11.43 -7.45 6.82
C ILE A 130 -12.31 -8.51 6.17
N THR A 131 -13.60 -8.40 6.40
CA THR A 131 -14.60 -9.30 5.83
C THR A 131 -15.40 -8.59 4.75
N SER A 132 -15.65 -9.30 3.65
CA SER A 132 -16.48 -8.83 2.55
C SER A 132 -17.62 -9.83 2.29
N ASP A 133 -18.85 -9.34 2.19
CA ASP A 133 -20.00 -10.09 1.68
C ASP A 133 -20.24 -9.84 0.17
N GLY A 134 -19.34 -9.08 -0.45
CA GLY A 134 -19.42 -8.65 -1.85
C GLY A 134 -20.10 -7.28 -2.04
N LYS A 135 -20.85 -6.78 -1.06
CA LYS A 135 -21.44 -5.44 -1.05
C LYS A 135 -20.84 -4.55 0.03
N ARG A 136 -20.67 -5.09 1.22
CA ARG A 136 -20.17 -4.38 2.41
C ARG A 136 -18.81 -4.89 2.83
N LEU A 137 -18.05 -4.01 3.44
CA LEU A 137 -16.76 -4.31 4.09
C LEU A 137 -16.90 -4.04 5.57
N SER A 138 -16.46 -4.99 6.40
CA SER A 138 -16.33 -4.81 7.85
C SER A 138 -14.89 -5.01 8.27
N VAL A 139 -14.47 -4.30 9.33
CA VAL A 139 -13.12 -4.38 9.87
C VAL A 139 -13.21 -4.69 11.36
N LYS A 140 -12.58 -5.78 11.78
CA LYS A 140 -12.35 -6.13 13.19
C LYS A 140 -10.86 -6.01 13.49
N VAL A 141 -10.54 -5.52 14.67
CA VAL A 141 -9.17 -5.37 15.17
C VAL A 141 -9.02 -6.09 16.50
N GLN A 142 -7.85 -6.64 16.76
CA GLN A 142 -7.56 -7.35 17.98
C GLN A 142 -7.45 -6.41 19.18
N LYS A 143 -6.83 -5.24 19.00
CA LYS A 143 -6.57 -4.28 20.09
C LYS A 143 -7.31 -2.96 19.85
N GLY A 144 -8.02 -2.48 20.87
CA GLY A 144 -8.79 -1.24 20.80
C GLY A 144 -9.99 -1.31 19.85
N LYS A 145 -10.45 -0.16 19.38
CA LYS A 145 -11.59 -0.03 18.46
C LYS A 145 -11.27 0.92 17.32
N GLY A 146 -11.75 0.58 16.12
CA GLY A 146 -11.63 1.45 14.92
C GLY A 146 -10.22 1.61 14.35
N PRO A 147 -10.04 2.52 13.40
CA PRO A 147 -8.76 2.73 12.72
C PRO A 147 -7.69 3.30 13.65
N SER A 148 -6.42 3.03 13.32
CA SER A 148 -5.25 3.65 13.99
C SER A 148 -5.18 5.15 13.69
N TYR A 149 -5.52 5.51 12.45
CA TYR A 149 -5.58 6.89 11.98
C TYR A 149 -6.88 7.11 11.23
N LYS A 150 -7.73 8.02 11.72
CA LYS A 150 -9.02 8.34 11.09
C LYS A 150 -8.82 9.25 9.89
N ARG A 151 -9.64 9.04 8.85
CA ARG A 151 -9.70 9.96 7.72
C ARG A 151 -10.10 11.36 8.19
N THR A 152 -9.47 12.37 7.63
CA THR A 152 -9.95 13.75 7.75
C THR A 152 -11.13 13.95 6.80
N LYS A 153 -12.26 14.44 7.32
CA LYS A 153 -13.34 14.94 6.46
C LYS A 153 -12.79 16.12 5.66
N LYS A 154 -13.01 16.13 4.36
CA LYS A 154 -12.85 17.34 3.56
C LYS A 154 -13.99 18.28 3.87
#